data_44aa8565d3a0ca443c06724af8add87c
#
_entry.id   44aa8565d3a0ca443c06724af8add87c
#
_cell.length_a   1.000
_cell.length_b   1.000
_cell.length_c   1.000
_cell.angle_alpha   90.00
_cell.angle_beta   90.00
_cell.angle_gamma   90.00
#
_symmetry.space_group_name_H-M   'P 1'
#
loop_
_entity.id
_entity.type
_entity.pdbx_description
1 polymer ?
#
loop_
_entity_poly.entity_id
_entity_poly.type
_entity_poly.pdbx_seq_one_letter_code
_entity_poly.pdbx_strand_id
1 'polypeptide(L)'
;TYSATSTSVTANWTGFSDALSGIAGYEIAIGTTSGATNVLSWASAGNVTTYTKSDISLTHATRYYVSTRAQDAAGNYSSAATANGVIIDVVAPSSTVSIDSTTYNASEWDAATAITGTAADTNAGLSLVETSILRSTDSYYWTGSDWSATEQWLSLTGTSTWNYAISSENLTDGVTYTVLPRGTDAAGNIGPQEGLGQ
;
A
#
# COMPACT_ATOMS: atom_id res chain seq x y z
N THR A 1 4.65 9.10 -5.90
CA THR A 1 5.00 8.15 -4.81
C THR A 1 4.08 8.41 -3.63
N TYR A 2 3.64 7.33 -2.98
CA TYR A 2 2.80 7.35 -1.77
C TYR A 2 3.53 6.71 -0.60
N SER A 3 3.07 6.97 0.63
CA SER A 3 3.58 6.39 1.87
C SER A 3 2.46 6.15 2.86
N ALA A 4 2.39 4.96 3.44
CA ALA A 4 1.49 4.61 4.54
C ALA A 4 1.97 5.13 5.91
N THR A 5 3.12 5.80 5.98
CA THR A 5 3.69 6.32 7.22
C THR A 5 3.45 7.81 7.35
N SER A 6 2.78 8.23 8.44
CA SER A 6 2.50 9.63 8.77
C SER A 6 3.40 10.22 9.86
N THR A 7 4.34 9.44 10.41
CA THR A 7 5.19 9.86 11.54
C THR A 7 6.66 9.99 11.19
N SER A 8 7.03 9.64 9.94
CA SER A 8 8.41 9.76 9.47
C SER A 8 8.49 9.97 7.97
N VAL A 9 9.63 10.53 7.53
CA VAL A 9 10.01 10.63 6.12
C VAL A 9 11.48 10.26 5.98
N THR A 10 11.78 9.38 5.02
CA THR A 10 13.16 9.03 4.64
C THR A 10 13.51 9.69 3.32
N ALA A 11 14.68 10.31 3.25
CA ALA A 11 15.26 10.85 2.03
C ALA A 11 16.69 10.37 1.85
N ASN A 12 17.09 10.24 0.59
CA ASN A 12 18.47 9.98 0.18
C ASN A 12 18.88 11.01 -0.86
N TRP A 13 20.19 11.28 -0.94
CA TRP A 13 20.76 12.26 -1.86
C TRP A 13 22.15 11.88 -2.30
N THR A 14 22.52 12.40 -3.46
CA THR A 14 23.84 12.25 -4.07
C THR A 14 24.23 13.55 -4.80
N GLY A 15 25.44 13.63 -5.30
CA GLY A 15 25.86 14.69 -6.22
C GLY A 15 26.32 16.00 -5.57
N PHE A 16 26.37 16.08 -4.24
CA PHE A 16 27.02 17.20 -3.57
C PHE A 16 28.54 17.00 -3.51
N SER A 17 29.30 18.03 -3.83
CA SER A 17 30.79 18.03 -3.76
C SER A 17 31.32 19.40 -3.45
N ASP A 18 32.42 19.46 -2.72
CA ASP A 18 33.26 20.64 -2.55
C ASP A 18 34.73 20.23 -2.69
N ALA A 19 35.47 20.96 -3.55
CA ALA A 19 36.85 20.62 -3.92
C ALA A 19 37.90 21.22 -2.98
N LEU A 20 37.57 22.21 -2.16
CA LEU A 20 38.49 22.95 -1.33
C LEU A 20 38.48 22.49 0.12
N SER A 21 37.35 22.62 0.79
CA SER A 21 37.23 22.31 2.22
C SER A 21 36.52 20.96 2.49
N GLY A 22 35.90 20.36 1.47
CA GLY A 22 35.13 19.14 1.57
C GLY A 22 33.78 19.33 2.26
N ILE A 23 32.90 18.30 2.18
CA ILE A 23 31.57 18.32 2.81
C ILE A 23 31.70 17.96 4.30
N ALA A 24 31.26 18.87 5.17
CA ALA A 24 31.21 18.67 6.61
C ALA A 24 29.90 17.96 7.05
N GLY A 25 28.77 18.21 6.36
CA GLY A 25 27.51 17.62 6.69
C GLY A 25 26.38 18.07 5.77
N TYR A 26 25.18 17.62 6.11
CA TYR A 26 23.96 17.93 5.36
C TYR A 26 22.87 18.44 6.28
N GLU A 27 22.01 19.27 5.73
CA GLU A 27 20.77 19.68 6.37
C GLU A 27 19.59 19.29 5.49
N ILE A 28 18.48 18.98 6.15
CA ILE A 28 17.17 18.73 5.51
C ILE A 28 16.15 19.76 5.96
N ALA A 29 15.19 20.02 5.09
CA ALA A 29 13.95 20.74 5.40
C ALA A 29 12.76 20.01 4.77
N ILE A 30 11.57 20.17 5.32
CA ILE A 30 10.35 19.55 4.83
C ILE A 30 9.28 20.63 4.69
N GLY A 31 8.56 20.59 3.56
CA GLY A 31 7.46 21.51 3.31
C GLY A 31 6.33 20.88 2.49
N THR A 32 5.20 21.58 2.43
CA THR A 32 4.01 21.18 1.66
C THR A 32 4.04 21.65 0.20
N THR A 33 5.05 22.46 -0.15
CA THR A 33 5.37 22.83 -1.53
C THR A 33 6.85 22.66 -1.77
N SER A 34 7.27 22.52 -3.02
CA SER A 34 8.68 22.32 -3.38
C SER A 34 9.56 23.47 -2.85
N GLY A 35 10.60 23.13 -2.09
CA GLY A 35 11.52 24.08 -1.47
C GLY A 35 11.03 24.76 -0.20
N ALA A 36 9.78 24.57 0.20
CA ALA A 36 9.25 25.13 1.46
C ALA A 36 9.80 24.41 2.69
N THR A 37 9.78 25.10 3.83
CA THR A 37 10.30 24.63 5.11
C THR A 37 9.28 24.76 6.24
N ASN A 38 7.99 24.77 5.88
CA ASN A 38 6.88 25.05 6.80
C ASN A 38 6.48 23.86 7.68
N VAL A 39 7.04 22.65 7.45
CA VAL A 39 6.82 21.46 8.27
C VAL A 39 8.06 21.17 9.14
N LEU A 40 9.25 21.24 8.54
CA LEU A 40 10.53 21.18 9.22
C LEU A 40 11.43 22.24 8.62
N SER A 41 11.85 23.21 9.44
CA SER A 41 12.91 24.14 9.08
C SER A 41 14.24 23.38 8.93
N TRP A 42 15.23 23.99 8.27
CA TRP A 42 16.56 23.42 8.09
C TRP A 42 17.10 22.82 9.39
N ALA A 43 17.37 21.53 9.38
CA ALA A 43 17.87 20.76 10.51
C ALA A 43 19.00 19.85 10.08
N SER A 44 20.02 19.69 10.91
CA SER A 44 21.16 18.85 10.61
C SER A 44 20.75 17.39 10.46
N ALA A 45 21.21 16.77 9.38
CA ALA A 45 21.17 15.33 9.15
C ALA A 45 22.50 14.64 9.49
N GLY A 46 23.56 15.41 9.80
CA GLY A 46 24.93 14.91 9.94
C GLY A 46 25.62 14.69 8.57
N ASN A 47 26.76 14.02 8.59
CA ASN A 47 27.50 13.70 7.37
C ASN A 47 27.08 12.31 6.84
N VAL A 48 25.84 12.23 6.33
CA VAL A 48 25.22 11.00 5.79
C VAL A 48 24.56 11.29 4.45
N THR A 49 24.34 10.28 3.63
CA THR A 49 23.65 10.40 2.33
C THR A 49 22.23 9.84 2.35
N THR A 50 21.80 9.35 3.50
CA THR A 50 20.42 8.90 3.77
C THR A 50 20.04 9.30 5.18
N TYR A 51 18.85 9.87 5.35
CA TYR A 51 18.37 10.30 6.65
C TYR A 51 16.84 10.07 6.77
N THR A 52 16.43 9.56 7.94
CA THR A 52 15.02 9.44 8.30
C THR A 52 14.70 10.47 9.38
N LYS A 53 13.82 11.43 9.05
CA LYS A 53 13.23 12.31 10.07
C LYS A 53 12.04 11.58 10.68
N SER A 54 12.15 11.21 11.94
CA SER A 54 11.07 10.67 12.78
C SER A 54 10.43 11.77 13.62
N ASP A 55 9.37 11.40 14.35
CA ASP A 55 8.66 12.26 15.30
C ASP A 55 8.12 13.54 14.63
N ILE A 56 7.56 13.38 13.43
CA ILE A 56 6.80 14.42 12.72
C ILE A 56 5.36 13.96 12.57
N SER A 57 4.45 14.92 12.40
CA SER A 57 3.04 14.62 12.11
C SER A 57 2.72 15.06 10.68
N LEU A 58 2.42 14.08 9.84
CA LEU A 58 2.10 14.27 8.44
C LEU A 58 0.62 13.95 8.21
N THR A 59 -0.06 14.82 7.48
CA THR A 59 -1.50 14.72 7.23
C THR A 59 -1.77 13.82 6.02
N HIS A 60 -2.76 12.94 6.14
CA HIS A 60 -3.30 12.14 5.04
C HIS A 60 -3.68 13.02 3.84
N ALA A 61 -3.57 12.48 2.64
CA ALA A 61 -3.85 13.13 1.36
C ALA A 61 -3.01 14.41 1.09
N THR A 62 -1.94 14.62 1.84
CA THR A 62 -1.06 15.78 1.68
C THR A 62 0.28 15.38 1.10
N ARG A 63 0.78 16.15 0.12
CA ARG A 63 2.10 15.97 -0.47
C ARG A 63 3.15 16.74 0.33
N TYR A 64 4.25 16.07 0.65
CA TYR A 64 5.41 16.64 1.34
C TYR A 64 6.65 16.54 0.46
N TYR A 65 7.46 17.56 0.50
CA TYR A 65 8.72 17.68 -0.23
C TYR A 65 9.88 17.76 0.75
N VAL A 66 10.90 16.94 0.55
CA VAL A 66 12.15 17.03 1.30
C VAL A 66 13.16 17.79 0.46
N SER A 67 13.75 18.81 1.04
CA SER A 67 14.87 19.56 0.49
C SER A 67 16.13 19.24 1.28
N THR A 68 17.25 19.10 0.59
CA THR A 68 18.56 18.82 1.19
C THR A 68 19.59 19.84 0.68
N ARG A 69 20.49 20.30 1.55
CA ARG A 69 21.68 21.09 1.20
C ARG A 69 22.91 20.58 1.94
N ALA A 70 24.06 20.71 1.32
CA ALA A 70 25.33 20.38 1.94
C ALA A 70 25.94 21.61 2.60
N GLN A 71 26.69 21.41 3.70
CA GLN A 71 27.57 22.39 4.31
C GLN A 71 29.02 21.93 4.16
N ASP A 72 29.90 22.81 3.72
CA ASP A 72 31.34 22.56 3.66
C ASP A 72 32.00 22.77 5.03
N ALA A 73 33.31 22.44 5.14
CA ALA A 73 34.06 22.63 6.39
C ALA A 73 34.39 24.10 6.69
N ALA A 74 34.19 25.00 5.71
CA ALA A 74 34.33 26.44 5.92
C ALA A 74 33.00 27.10 6.38
N GLY A 75 31.89 26.33 6.44
CA GLY A 75 30.57 26.79 6.89
C GLY A 75 29.64 27.30 5.78
N ASN A 76 30.01 27.19 4.51
CA ASN A 76 29.17 27.62 3.39
C ASN A 76 28.14 26.53 3.04
N TYR A 77 26.97 26.94 2.52
CA TYR A 77 25.91 26.06 2.08
C TYR A 77 25.81 26.00 0.57
N SER A 78 25.54 24.79 0.07
CA SER A 78 25.17 24.58 -1.33
C SER A 78 23.78 25.12 -1.65
N SER A 79 23.43 25.18 -2.93
CA SER A 79 22.03 25.23 -3.36
C SER A 79 21.30 24.00 -2.84
N ALA A 80 20.01 24.17 -2.51
CA ALA A 80 19.17 23.07 -2.08
C ALA A 80 18.72 22.21 -3.28
N ALA A 81 18.75 20.88 -3.10
CA ALA A 81 18.09 19.92 -3.97
C ALA A 81 16.77 19.51 -3.32
N THR A 82 15.69 19.45 -4.10
CA THR A 82 14.35 19.09 -3.60
C THR A 82 13.83 17.86 -4.33
N ALA A 83 13.31 16.90 -3.58
CA ALA A 83 12.69 15.69 -4.11
C ALA A 83 11.32 15.99 -4.77
N ASN A 84 10.83 15.05 -5.61
CA ASN A 84 9.52 15.16 -6.28
C ASN A 84 8.30 15.08 -5.32
N GLY A 85 8.55 14.82 -4.06
CA GLY A 85 7.55 14.74 -3.01
C GLY A 85 6.89 13.36 -2.89
N VAL A 86 6.36 13.13 -1.69
CA VAL A 86 5.58 11.94 -1.29
C VAL A 86 4.21 12.38 -0.81
N ILE A 87 3.16 11.65 -1.21
CA ILE A 87 1.80 11.85 -0.68
C ILE A 87 1.59 10.85 0.46
N ILE A 88 1.10 11.33 1.59
CA ILE A 88 0.78 10.47 2.72
C ILE A 88 -0.59 9.85 2.52
N ASP A 89 -0.65 8.53 2.59
CA ASP A 89 -1.89 7.78 2.55
C ASP A 89 -1.90 6.73 3.67
N VAL A 90 -2.68 6.96 4.69
CA VAL A 90 -2.83 6.07 5.86
C VAL A 90 -4.23 5.43 5.92
N VAL A 91 -5.02 5.57 4.85
CA VAL A 91 -6.35 4.98 4.76
C VAL A 91 -6.27 3.73 3.91
N ALA A 92 -6.77 2.63 4.46
CA ALA A 92 -6.80 1.37 3.75
C ALA A 92 -7.93 1.34 2.71
N PRO A 93 -7.79 0.57 1.61
CA PRO A 93 -8.86 0.35 0.65
C PRO A 93 -10.08 -0.33 1.28
N SER A 94 -11.24 -0.14 0.69
CA SER A 94 -12.42 -0.96 0.92
C SER A 94 -12.52 -2.05 -0.14
N SER A 95 -13.11 -3.21 0.22
CA SER A 95 -13.44 -4.26 -0.73
C SER A 95 -14.74 -4.96 -0.33
N THR A 96 -15.51 -5.38 -1.33
CA THR A 96 -16.78 -6.09 -1.15
C THR A 96 -16.80 -7.34 -2.00
N VAL A 97 -17.58 -8.33 -1.60
CA VAL A 97 -17.91 -9.50 -2.40
C VAL A 97 -19.41 -9.50 -2.69
N SER A 98 -19.78 -9.94 -3.88
CA SER A 98 -21.16 -10.14 -4.29
C SER A 98 -21.33 -11.56 -4.83
N ILE A 99 -22.33 -12.27 -4.31
CA ILE A 99 -22.74 -13.59 -4.74
C ILE A 99 -24.27 -13.53 -4.90
N ASP A 100 -24.79 -13.91 -6.06
CA ASP A 100 -26.20 -13.70 -6.42
C ASP A 100 -27.18 -14.58 -5.62
N SER A 101 -26.72 -15.72 -5.08
CA SER A 101 -27.51 -16.64 -4.29
C SER A 101 -26.70 -17.21 -3.12
N THR A 102 -27.40 -17.65 -2.09
CA THR A 102 -26.75 -18.29 -0.93
C THR A 102 -26.63 -19.82 -1.09
N THR A 103 -27.33 -20.40 -2.08
CA THR A 103 -27.26 -21.81 -2.40
C THR A 103 -27.29 -22.02 -3.90
N TYR A 104 -26.47 -22.94 -4.39
CA TYR A 104 -26.35 -23.30 -5.81
C TYR A 104 -26.33 -24.83 -5.94
N ASN A 105 -26.93 -25.36 -7.00
CA ASN A 105 -26.54 -26.68 -7.50
C ASN A 105 -25.32 -26.54 -8.43
N ALA A 106 -24.63 -27.63 -8.75
CA ALA A 106 -23.40 -27.59 -9.56
C ALA A 106 -23.60 -26.90 -10.91
N SER A 107 -24.73 -27.16 -11.59
CA SER A 107 -25.01 -26.56 -12.91
C SER A 107 -25.28 -25.06 -12.83
N GLU A 108 -25.95 -24.60 -11.79
CA GLU A 108 -26.19 -23.17 -11.55
C GLU A 108 -24.89 -22.45 -11.20
N TRP A 109 -24.05 -23.07 -10.37
CA TRP A 109 -22.75 -22.51 -9.99
C TRP A 109 -21.83 -22.34 -11.20
N ASP A 110 -21.68 -23.37 -12.01
CA ASP A 110 -20.81 -23.34 -13.20
C ASP A 110 -21.36 -22.41 -14.30
N ALA A 111 -22.69 -22.19 -14.33
CA ALA A 111 -23.31 -21.21 -15.21
C ALA A 111 -23.27 -19.78 -14.66
N ALA A 112 -23.13 -19.62 -13.34
CA ALA A 112 -23.01 -18.31 -12.72
C ALA A 112 -21.69 -17.64 -13.12
N THR A 113 -21.74 -16.33 -13.27
CA THR A 113 -20.53 -15.56 -13.57
C THR A 113 -19.71 -15.36 -12.30
N ALA A 114 -19.11 -16.44 -11.79
CA ALA A 114 -18.07 -16.33 -10.78
C ALA A 114 -18.46 -15.54 -9.50
N ILE A 115 -17.64 -15.65 -8.49
CA ILE A 115 -17.61 -14.75 -7.35
C ILE A 115 -17.16 -13.39 -7.88
N THR A 116 -17.93 -12.34 -7.64
CA THR A 116 -17.65 -10.98 -8.10
C THR A 116 -17.57 -10.01 -6.93
N GLY A 117 -17.04 -8.83 -7.15
CA GLY A 117 -17.04 -7.78 -6.16
C GLY A 117 -16.45 -6.48 -6.64
N THR A 118 -16.35 -5.54 -5.72
CA THR A 118 -15.72 -4.24 -5.97
C THR A 118 -14.66 -3.96 -4.94
N ALA A 119 -13.70 -3.12 -5.30
CA ALA A 119 -12.75 -2.55 -4.38
C ALA A 119 -12.49 -1.10 -4.74
N ALA A 120 -12.19 -0.25 -3.76
CA ALA A 120 -11.94 1.17 -3.96
C ALA A 120 -10.93 1.71 -2.95
N ASP A 121 -10.10 2.60 -3.43
CA ASP A 121 -9.26 3.49 -2.63
C ASP A 121 -9.35 4.91 -3.18
N THR A 122 -9.33 5.90 -2.30
CA THR A 122 -9.63 7.31 -2.66
C THR A 122 -8.40 8.16 -2.91
N ASN A 123 -7.21 7.75 -2.51
CA ASN A 123 -6.03 8.59 -2.57
C ASN A 123 -4.86 7.94 -3.33
N ALA A 124 -4.31 6.84 -2.82
CA ALA A 124 -3.21 6.16 -3.50
C ALA A 124 -3.67 5.28 -4.68
N GLY A 125 -4.95 4.91 -4.68
CA GLY A 125 -5.51 3.96 -5.63
C GLY A 125 -5.07 2.52 -5.36
N LEU A 126 -5.82 1.56 -5.91
CA LEU A 126 -5.57 0.14 -5.73
C LEU A 126 -4.34 -0.33 -6.51
N SER A 127 -3.49 -1.11 -5.89
CA SER A 127 -2.37 -1.82 -6.52
C SER A 127 -2.65 -3.31 -6.70
N LEU A 128 -3.44 -3.92 -5.79
CA LEU A 128 -3.76 -5.34 -5.80
C LEU A 128 -5.13 -5.58 -5.16
N VAL A 129 -5.87 -6.56 -5.67
CA VAL A 129 -7.06 -7.12 -5.01
C VAL A 129 -6.88 -8.64 -4.94
N GLU A 130 -7.21 -9.22 -3.80
CA GLU A 130 -7.06 -10.64 -3.53
C GLU A 130 -8.33 -11.18 -2.88
N THR A 131 -8.54 -12.49 -2.99
CA THR A 131 -9.59 -13.21 -2.27
C THR A 131 -9.02 -14.41 -1.53
N SER A 132 -9.59 -14.73 -0.39
CA SER A 132 -9.41 -15.99 0.32
C SER A 132 -10.75 -16.73 0.35
N ILE A 133 -10.74 -18.03 0.11
CA ILE A 133 -11.94 -18.89 0.15
C ILE A 133 -11.72 -19.98 1.19
N LEU A 134 -12.51 -19.93 2.24
CA LEU A 134 -12.46 -20.87 3.38
C LEU A 134 -13.58 -21.88 3.31
N ARG A 135 -13.27 -23.16 3.39
CA ARG A 135 -14.22 -24.27 3.52
C ARG A 135 -14.55 -24.52 5.00
N SER A 136 -15.85 -24.52 5.35
CA SER A 136 -16.29 -24.54 6.75
C SER A 136 -16.08 -25.87 7.48
N THR A 137 -16.04 -26.99 6.76
CA THR A 137 -16.02 -28.34 7.36
C THR A 137 -14.70 -28.71 8.02
N ASP A 138 -13.59 -28.19 7.51
CA ASP A 138 -12.23 -28.51 7.97
C ASP A 138 -11.32 -27.28 8.14
N SER A 139 -11.86 -26.09 7.86
CA SER A 139 -11.12 -24.83 7.90
C SER A 139 -9.94 -24.79 6.93
N TYR A 140 -10.10 -25.38 5.75
CA TYR A 140 -9.12 -25.35 4.69
C TYR A 140 -9.39 -24.22 3.71
N TYR A 141 -8.32 -23.66 3.16
CA TYR A 141 -8.32 -22.55 2.21
C TYR A 141 -8.03 -23.04 0.80
N TRP A 142 -8.72 -22.48 -0.17
CA TRP A 142 -8.49 -22.77 -1.59
C TRP A 142 -7.17 -22.17 -2.07
N THR A 143 -6.33 -22.97 -2.70
CA THR A 143 -5.00 -22.57 -3.22
C THR A 143 -5.03 -22.09 -4.68
N GLY A 144 -6.18 -22.22 -5.36
CA GLY A 144 -6.30 -22.08 -6.81
C GLY A 144 -6.34 -23.42 -7.56
N SER A 145 -5.98 -24.51 -6.89
CA SER A 145 -5.98 -25.86 -7.47
C SER A 145 -6.30 -26.97 -6.46
N ASP A 146 -6.15 -26.71 -5.16
CA ASP A 146 -6.34 -27.68 -4.08
C ASP A 146 -6.72 -26.97 -2.78
N TRP A 147 -6.95 -27.71 -1.69
CA TRP A 147 -7.31 -27.20 -0.37
C TRP A 147 -6.15 -27.37 0.63
N SER A 148 -5.84 -26.32 1.39
CA SER A 148 -4.72 -26.25 2.34
C SER A 148 -5.17 -25.75 3.70
N ALA A 149 -4.58 -26.28 4.77
CA ALA A 149 -4.77 -25.78 6.13
C ALA A 149 -4.13 -24.40 6.38
N THR A 150 -3.24 -23.96 5.49
CA THR A 150 -2.62 -22.63 5.55
C THR A 150 -3.45 -21.64 4.76
N GLU A 151 -3.77 -20.48 5.35
CA GLU A 151 -4.50 -19.40 4.68
C GLU A 151 -3.83 -19.02 3.36
N GLN A 152 -4.65 -18.87 2.33
CA GLN A 152 -4.22 -18.50 0.98
C GLN A 152 -4.96 -17.25 0.51
N TRP A 153 -4.21 -16.36 -0.16
CA TRP A 153 -4.72 -15.19 -0.82
C TRP A 153 -4.42 -15.26 -2.31
N LEU A 154 -5.48 -15.25 -3.10
CA LEU A 154 -5.43 -15.43 -4.55
C LEU A 154 -5.59 -14.07 -5.22
N SER A 155 -4.63 -13.68 -6.04
CA SER A 155 -4.71 -12.43 -6.80
C SER A 155 -5.84 -12.48 -7.82
N LEU A 156 -6.62 -11.40 -7.87
CA LEU A 156 -7.79 -11.28 -8.71
C LEU A 156 -7.50 -10.52 -10.00
N THR A 157 -8.31 -10.79 -11.03
CA THR A 157 -8.31 -9.99 -12.25
C THR A 157 -9.16 -8.74 -12.04
N GLY A 158 -8.59 -7.58 -12.37
CA GLY A 158 -9.22 -6.28 -12.15
C GLY A 158 -8.88 -5.69 -10.77
N THR A 159 -9.16 -4.41 -10.61
CA THR A 159 -8.93 -3.69 -9.35
C THR A 159 -10.23 -3.08 -8.81
N SER A 160 -10.91 -2.19 -9.53
CA SER A 160 -12.15 -1.55 -9.07
C SER A 160 -13.36 -2.49 -9.10
N THR A 161 -13.44 -3.35 -10.11
CA THR A 161 -14.35 -4.51 -10.17
C THR A 161 -13.50 -5.74 -10.37
N TRP A 162 -13.81 -6.81 -9.67
CA TRP A 162 -13.03 -8.03 -9.70
C TRP A 162 -13.95 -9.26 -9.80
N ASN A 163 -13.39 -10.36 -10.26
CA ASN A 163 -14.06 -11.66 -10.30
C ASN A 163 -13.07 -12.78 -10.01
N TYR A 164 -13.60 -13.89 -9.54
CA TYR A 164 -12.89 -15.14 -9.35
C TYR A 164 -13.81 -16.31 -9.69
N ALA A 165 -13.31 -17.29 -10.41
CA ALA A 165 -14.04 -18.51 -10.75
C ALA A 165 -13.40 -19.74 -10.07
N ILE A 166 -14.22 -20.57 -9.47
CA ILE A 166 -13.88 -21.91 -8.99
C ILE A 166 -14.93 -22.88 -9.52
N SER A 167 -14.49 -23.98 -10.17
CA SER A 167 -15.40 -24.99 -10.71
C SER A 167 -16.12 -25.76 -9.60
N SER A 168 -17.38 -26.14 -9.82
CA SER A 168 -18.16 -26.99 -8.93
C SER A 168 -17.48 -28.31 -8.59
N GLU A 169 -16.63 -28.84 -9.46
CA GLU A 169 -15.83 -30.04 -9.23
C GLU A 169 -14.88 -29.92 -8.02
N ASN A 170 -14.50 -28.68 -7.66
CA ASN A 170 -13.63 -28.40 -6.51
C ASN A 170 -14.42 -28.11 -5.23
N LEU A 171 -15.75 -28.09 -5.30
CA LEU A 171 -16.64 -27.83 -4.19
C LEU A 171 -17.33 -29.11 -3.73
N THR A 172 -17.67 -29.20 -2.47
CA THR A 172 -18.37 -30.34 -1.87
C THR A 172 -19.83 -29.94 -1.60
N ASP A 173 -20.75 -30.80 -2.01
CA ASP A 173 -22.21 -30.61 -1.77
C ASP A 173 -22.53 -30.49 -0.27
N GLY A 174 -23.42 -29.57 0.06
CA GLY A 174 -23.84 -29.30 1.44
C GLY A 174 -22.79 -28.60 2.32
N VAL A 175 -21.72 -28.10 1.76
CA VAL A 175 -20.65 -27.39 2.49
C VAL A 175 -20.76 -25.89 2.28
N THR A 176 -20.60 -25.13 3.36
CA THR A 176 -20.52 -23.66 3.34
C THR A 176 -19.11 -23.20 3.05
N TYR A 177 -18.99 -22.19 2.20
CA TYR A 177 -17.73 -21.53 1.86
C TYR A 177 -17.80 -20.04 2.21
N THR A 178 -16.77 -19.52 2.88
CA THR A 178 -16.66 -18.09 3.18
C THR A 178 -15.65 -17.45 2.22
N VAL A 179 -16.08 -16.40 1.54
CA VAL A 179 -15.26 -15.65 0.61
C VAL A 179 -14.88 -14.30 1.23
N LEU A 180 -13.60 -14.05 1.35
CA LEU A 180 -13.04 -12.83 1.96
C LEU A 180 -12.23 -12.07 0.91
N PRO A 181 -12.66 -10.89 0.45
CA PRO A 181 -11.84 -10.03 -0.40
C PRO A 181 -10.97 -9.09 0.44
N ARG A 182 -9.82 -8.67 -0.10
CA ARG A 182 -9.04 -7.56 0.41
C ARG A 182 -8.39 -6.76 -0.72
N GLY A 183 -8.24 -5.46 -0.52
CA GLY A 183 -7.47 -4.59 -1.41
C GLY A 183 -6.15 -4.18 -0.77
N THR A 184 -5.13 -3.96 -1.60
CA THR A 184 -3.91 -3.25 -1.22
C THR A 184 -3.79 -2.02 -2.10
N ASP A 185 -3.50 -0.86 -1.52
CA ASP A 185 -3.29 0.38 -2.26
C ASP A 185 -1.83 0.58 -2.70
N ALA A 186 -1.56 1.67 -3.41
CA ALA A 186 -0.20 1.99 -3.86
C ALA A 186 0.70 2.61 -2.76
N ALA A 187 0.17 2.87 -1.56
CA ALA A 187 0.95 3.22 -0.36
C ALA A 187 1.33 1.97 0.46
N GLY A 188 0.65 0.84 0.23
CA GLY A 188 0.85 -0.42 0.94
C GLY A 188 -0.13 -0.66 2.09
N ASN A 189 -1.19 0.16 2.25
CA ASN A 189 -2.24 -0.15 3.21
C ASN A 189 -3.08 -1.31 2.69
N ILE A 190 -3.45 -2.22 3.61
CA ILE A 190 -4.29 -3.38 3.30
C ILE A 190 -5.66 -3.17 3.93
N GLY A 191 -6.70 -3.30 3.12
CA GLY A 191 -8.08 -3.11 3.54
C GLY A 191 -8.59 -4.22 4.45
N PRO A 192 -9.69 -3.95 5.19
CA PRO A 192 -10.31 -4.94 6.05
C PRO A 192 -10.83 -6.12 5.22
N GLN A 193 -10.84 -7.27 5.85
CA GLN A 193 -11.42 -8.49 5.34
C GLN A 193 -12.92 -8.49 5.69
N GLU A 194 -13.75 -7.95 4.80
CA GLU A 194 -15.20 -8.05 4.95
C GLU A 194 -15.72 -9.18 4.06
N GLY A 195 -16.14 -10.28 4.67
CA GLY A 195 -16.64 -11.46 4.00
C GLY A 195 -18.12 -11.72 4.24
N LEU A 196 -18.78 -12.29 3.24
CA LEU A 196 -20.08 -12.95 3.42
C LEU A 196 -19.79 -14.41 3.80
N GLY A 197 -20.15 -14.79 5.02
CA GLY A 197 -20.30 -16.20 5.38
C GLY A 197 -21.58 -16.72 4.73
N GLN A 198 -21.47 -17.72 3.90
CA GLN A 198 -22.58 -18.40 3.22
C GLN A 198 -22.63 -19.86 3.62
#